data_c49972b2cd92de60bb6298e3d8ffe2c0
#
_entry.id   c49972b2cd92de60bb6298e3d8ffe2c0
#
_cell.length_a   1.000
_cell.length_b   1.000
_cell.length_c   1.000
_cell.angle_alpha   90.00
_cell.angle_beta   90.00
_cell.angle_gamma   90.00
#
_symmetry.space_group_name_H-M   'P 1'
#
loop_
_entity.id
_entity.type
_entity.pdbx_description
1 polymer ?
#
loop_
_entity_poly.entity_id
_entity_poly.type
_entity_poly.pdbx_seq_one_letter_code
_entity_poly.pdbx_strand_id
1 'polypeptide(L)'
;MATNFISYLTAGAAAMLLSACNGILSNIYDEPATDAVSEYGFVSEATTTSPGSIYIDATDYTVWTYIDFRSMTTTALDVNAPAPDSWDIAIHRYDAKTNGAEVMETGATSFYSLANVVTPAGSDYISDIWTETTIVTDMSTMMDGYLSYAGSFYNPELSKWLNVDKSSMPPIYTPSNKVYVIRLSDGTLAGVRLANYMDALGVKGYMTIEYMYPLKL
;
A
#
# COMPACT_ATOMS: atom_id res chain seq x y z
N MET A 1 34.64 -35.42 -44.19
CA MET A 1 33.49 -35.63 -43.28
C MET A 1 33.72 -35.15 -41.84
N ALA A 2 34.88 -34.67 -41.46
CA ALA A 2 35.19 -34.23 -40.07
C ALA A 2 34.89 -32.74 -39.77
N THR A 3 34.78 -31.90 -40.77
CA THR A 3 34.64 -30.43 -40.61
C THR A 3 33.21 -29.99 -40.23
N ASN A 4 32.18 -30.76 -40.57
CA ASN A 4 30.81 -30.41 -40.27
C ASN A 4 30.35 -30.77 -38.83
N PHE A 5 31.04 -31.68 -38.17
CA PHE A 5 30.71 -32.12 -36.82
C PHE A 5 31.11 -31.07 -35.74
N ILE A 6 32.21 -30.36 -35.98
CA ILE A 6 32.72 -29.34 -35.08
C ILE A 6 31.84 -28.07 -35.11
N SER A 7 31.28 -27.73 -36.29
CA SER A 7 30.37 -26.57 -36.42
C SER A 7 29.03 -26.76 -35.69
N TYR A 8 28.52 -27.98 -35.60
CA TYR A 8 27.28 -28.25 -34.85
C TYR A 8 27.51 -28.28 -33.31
N LEU A 9 28.70 -28.65 -32.87
CA LEU A 9 29.04 -28.69 -31.45
C LEU A 9 29.20 -27.24 -30.88
N THR A 10 29.78 -26.36 -31.67
CA THR A 10 29.94 -24.95 -31.27
C THR A 10 28.61 -24.18 -31.28
N ALA A 11 27.68 -24.47 -32.20
CA ALA A 11 26.37 -23.89 -32.23
C ALA A 11 25.48 -24.38 -31.06
N GLY A 12 25.60 -25.64 -30.67
CA GLY A 12 24.89 -26.20 -29.52
C GLY A 12 25.37 -25.63 -28.17
N ALA A 13 26.69 -25.41 -28.01
CA ALA A 13 27.24 -24.81 -26.79
C ALA A 13 26.90 -23.33 -26.63
N ALA A 14 26.81 -22.57 -27.74
CA ALA A 14 26.36 -21.17 -27.71
C ALA A 14 24.87 -21.01 -27.36
N ALA A 15 24.01 -21.96 -27.75
CA ALA A 15 22.59 -21.94 -27.42
C ALA A 15 22.30 -22.24 -25.93
N MET A 16 23.17 -23.01 -25.26
CA MET A 16 22.98 -23.29 -23.82
C MET A 16 23.46 -22.14 -22.91
N LEU A 17 24.24 -21.23 -23.39
CA LEU A 17 24.71 -20.08 -22.59
C LEU A 17 23.70 -18.92 -22.55
N LEU A 18 22.69 -18.92 -23.43
CA LEU A 18 21.65 -17.86 -23.45
C LEU A 18 20.45 -18.16 -22.54
N SER A 19 20.31 -19.37 -22.02
CA SER A 19 19.21 -19.73 -21.12
C SER A 19 19.55 -19.60 -19.63
N ALA A 20 20.78 -19.20 -19.27
CA ALA A 20 21.24 -19.15 -17.88
C ALA A 20 21.01 -17.79 -17.18
N CYS A 21 20.47 -16.79 -17.87
CA CYS A 21 20.29 -15.45 -17.28
C CYS A 21 18.90 -15.14 -16.76
N ASN A 22 17.90 -16.00 -16.93
CA ASN A 22 16.53 -15.71 -16.52
C ASN A 22 16.17 -16.18 -15.09
N GLY A 23 17.08 -16.80 -14.36
CA GLY A 23 16.74 -17.40 -13.06
C GLY A 23 17.38 -16.78 -11.82
N ILE A 24 18.35 -15.89 -11.98
CA ILE A 24 19.14 -15.38 -10.83
C ILE A 24 18.55 -14.07 -10.26
N LEU A 25 17.71 -13.38 -11.01
CA LEU A 25 17.12 -12.09 -10.60
C LEU A 25 15.63 -12.17 -10.23
N SER A 26 15.00 -13.33 -10.36
CA SER A 26 13.66 -13.56 -9.79
C SER A 26 13.78 -13.53 -8.27
N ASN A 27 13.05 -12.69 -7.61
CA ASN A 27 13.06 -12.38 -6.17
C ASN A 27 14.05 -11.29 -5.69
N ILE A 28 14.79 -10.62 -6.57
CA ILE A 28 15.60 -9.45 -6.18
C ILE A 28 14.77 -8.16 -6.26
N TYR A 29 13.74 -8.14 -7.09
CA TYR A 29 12.82 -7.02 -7.24
C TYR A 29 11.41 -7.46 -6.84
N ASP A 30 10.68 -6.59 -6.17
CA ASP A 30 9.25 -6.76 -5.94
C ASP A 30 8.55 -6.95 -7.30
N GLU A 31 7.72 -7.98 -7.44
CA GLU A 31 6.97 -8.19 -8.67
C GLU A 31 5.86 -7.11 -8.77
N PRO A 32 5.76 -6.40 -9.91
CA PRO A 32 4.68 -5.46 -10.11
C PRO A 32 3.34 -6.17 -10.23
N ALA A 33 2.26 -5.46 -9.93
CA ALA A 33 0.92 -5.98 -10.13
C ALA A 33 0.68 -6.35 -11.60
N THR A 34 0.05 -7.50 -11.82
CA THR A 34 -0.25 -8.00 -13.19
C THR A 34 -1.39 -7.24 -13.85
N ASP A 35 -2.23 -6.56 -13.07
CA ASP A 35 -3.38 -5.82 -13.57
C ASP A 35 -3.06 -4.31 -13.60
N ALA A 36 -2.97 -3.75 -14.81
CA ALA A 36 -2.86 -2.31 -14.99
C ALA A 36 -4.21 -1.66 -14.68
N VAL A 37 -4.30 -0.98 -13.55
CA VAL A 37 -5.46 -0.13 -13.23
C VAL A 37 -5.27 1.20 -13.95
N SER A 38 -6.27 1.63 -14.74
CA SER A 38 -6.20 2.84 -15.55
C SER A 38 -6.84 4.06 -14.91
N GLU A 39 -7.61 3.88 -13.84
CA GLU A 39 -8.35 4.96 -13.18
C GLU A 39 -8.04 5.00 -11.69
N TYR A 40 -7.85 6.22 -11.17
CA TYR A 40 -7.71 6.46 -9.74
C TYR A 40 -9.08 6.57 -9.07
N GLY A 41 -9.10 6.29 -7.77
CA GLY A 41 -10.30 6.34 -6.94
C GLY A 41 -10.89 4.96 -6.69
N PHE A 42 -12.19 4.91 -6.55
CA PHE A 42 -12.93 3.65 -6.35
C PHE A 42 -13.08 2.92 -7.68
N VAL A 43 -12.31 1.86 -7.86
CA VAL A 43 -12.27 1.05 -9.09
C VAL A 43 -13.38 0.02 -9.13
N SER A 44 -13.71 -0.57 -7.98
CA SER A 44 -14.83 -1.49 -7.83
C SER A 44 -15.53 -1.29 -6.49
N GLU A 45 -16.85 -1.49 -6.50
CA GLU A 45 -17.65 -1.37 -5.29
C GLU A 45 -17.56 -2.63 -4.42
N ALA A 46 -17.55 -2.42 -3.10
CA ALA A 46 -17.69 -3.51 -2.15
C ALA A 46 -19.14 -4.04 -2.18
N THR A 47 -19.29 -5.35 -2.03
CA THR A 47 -20.58 -6.01 -1.84
C THR A 47 -20.65 -6.61 -0.44
N THR A 48 -21.78 -7.19 -0.08
CA THR A 48 -21.92 -7.88 1.22
C THR A 48 -21.00 -9.10 1.36
N THR A 49 -20.46 -9.60 0.25
CA THR A 49 -19.66 -10.84 0.21
C THR A 49 -18.29 -10.66 -0.42
N SER A 50 -18.01 -9.52 -1.03
CA SER A 50 -16.72 -9.28 -1.71
C SER A 50 -16.22 -7.87 -1.45
N PRO A 51 -14.92 -7.69 -1.16
CA PRO A 51 -14.33 -6.37 -1.03
C PRO A 51 -14.38 -5.61 -2.36
N GLY A 52 -14.50 -4.30 -2.27
CA GLY A 52 -14.23 -3.37 -3.34
C GLY A 52 -12.76 -3.02 -3.41
N SER A 53 -12.38 -2.22 -4.38
CA SER A 53 -11.00 -1.80 -4.61
C SER A 53 -10.90 -0.30 -4.84
N ILE A 54 -9.90 0.30 -4.22
CA ILE A 54 -9.51 1.70 -4.41
C ILE A 54 -8.07 1.69 -4.94
N TYR A 55 -7.82 2.48 -6.00
CA TYR A 55 -6.48 2.68 -6.54
C TYR A 55 -6.10 4.15 -6.45
N ILE A 56 -4.97 4.45 -5.84
CA ILE A 56 -4.51 5.81 -5.62
C ILE A 56 -3.05 5.99 -6.04
N ASP A 57 -2.74 7.21 -6.50
CA ASP A 57 -1.38 7.69 -6.63
C ASP A 57 -0.98 8.41 -5.34
N ALA A 58 -0.10 7.81 -4.56
CA ALA A 58 0.52 8.38 -3.38
C ALA A 58 2.04 8.54 -3.59
N THR A 59 2.50 8.80 -4.81
CA THR A 59 3.92 8.99 -5.13
C THR A 59 4.44 10.35 -4.71
N ASP A 60 3.58 11.37 -4.64
CA ASP A 60 3.94 12.72 -4.27
C ASP A 60 4.06 12.90 -2.75
N TYR A 61 5.21 13.37 -2.30
CA TYR A 61 5.51 13.62 -0.89
C TYR A 61 4.83 14.88 -0.35
N THR A 62 4.25 15.72 -1.19
CA THR A 62 3.56 16.94 -0.76
C THR A 62 2.05 16.78 -0.68
N VAL A 63 1.52 15.55 -0.90
CA VAL A 63 0.09 15.31 -1.07
C VAL A 63 -0.43 14.28 -0.08
N TRP A 64 -1.58 14.57 0.54
CA TRP A 64 -2.47 13.62 1.16
C TRP A 64 -3.58 13.23 0.18
N THR A 65 -3.83 11.95 -0.02
CA THR A 65 -5.01 11.45 -0.74
C THR A 65 -6.07 11.05 0.27
N TYR A 66 -7.12 11.84 0.36
CA TYR A 66 -8.29 11.63 1.23
C TYR A 66 -9.28 10.69 0.58
N ILE A 67 -9.84 9.77 1.34
CA ILE A 67 -10.80 8.74 0.91
C ILE A 67 -12.06 8.89 1.77
N ASP A 68 -13.21 8.99 1.14
CA ASP A 68 -14.53 8.97 1.75
C ASP A 68 -15.28 7.72 1.28
N PHE A 69 -15.53 6.80 2.20
CA PHE A 69 -16.21 5.54 1.88
C PHE A 69 -17.69 5.71 1.58
N ARG A 70 -18.34 6.75 2.13
CA ARG A 70 -19.77 6.99 1.96
C ARG A 70 -20.09 7.57 0.59
N SER A 71 -19.32 8.56 0.17
CA SER A 71 -19.47 9.18 -1.13
C SER A 71 -18.74 8.43 -2.24
N MET A 72 -17.87 7.47 -1.88
CA MET A 72 -16.99 6.74 -2.78
C MET A 72 -16.11 7.69 -3.61
N THR A 73 -15.49 8.66 -2.94
CA THR A 73 -14.63 9.66 -3.56
C THR A 73 -13.24 9.66 -2.99
N THR A 74 -12.28 10.07 -3.82
CA THR A 74 -10.92 10.36 -3.41
C THR A 74 -10.56 11.79 -3.80
N THR A 75 -9.83 12.50 -2.93
CA THR A 75 -9.40 13.88 -3.15
C THR A 75 -7.94 14.03 -2.76
N ALA A 76 -7.10 14.42 -3.68
CA ALA A 76 -5.68 14.69 -3.44
C ALA A 76 -5.49 16.18 -3.13
N LEU A 77 -4.88 16.51 -1.98
CA LEU A 77 -4.62 17.87 -1.52
C LEU A 77 -3.21 18.00 -0.97
N ASP A 78 -2.62 19.19 -1.11
CA ASP A 78 -1.34 19.52 -0.50
C ASP A 78 -1.36 19.29 1.02
N VAL A 79 -0.24 18.83 1.59
CA VAL A 79 -0.12 18.50 3.02
C VAL A 79 -0.43 19.69 3.94
N ASN A 80 -0.30 20.92 3.45
CA ASN A 80 -0.61 22.16 4.17
C ASN A 80 -2.02 22.68 3.88
N ALA A 81 -2.75 22.09 2.93
CA ALA A 81 -4.12 22.47 2.65
C ALA A 81 -5.07 21.98 3.75
N PRO A 82 -6.18 22.67 3.99
CA PRO A 82 -7.22 22.15 4.87
C PRO A 82 -7.78 20.84 4.30
N ALA A 83 -8.10 19.91 5.19
CA ALA A 83 -8.76 18.66 4.81
C ALA A 83 -10.13 18.94 4.16
N PRO A 84 -10.65 18.03 3.32
CA PRO A 84 -12.01 18.12 2.79
C PRO A 84 -13.06 18.13 3.92
N ASP A 85 -14.26 18.65 3.65
CA ASP A 85 -15.36 18.68 4.62
C ASP A 85 -15.80 17.27 5.05
N SER A 86 -15.67 16.28 4.15
CA SER A 86 -16.00 14.89 4.40
C SER A 86 -14.87 13.97 3.92
N TRP A 87 -14.43 13.10 4.81
CA TRP A 87 -13.45 12.05 4.54
C TRP A 87 -13.39 11.08 5.72
N ASP A 88 -12.90 9.87 5.51
CA ASP A 88 -12.78 8.85 6.55
C ASP A 88 -11.31 8.54 6.87
N ILE A 89 -10.49 8.31 5.84
CA ILE A 89 -9.04 8.10 5.96
C ILE A 89 -8.29 8.93 4.93
N ALA A 90 -7.01 9.18 5.18
CA ALA A 90 -6.14 9.79 4.19
C ALA A 90 -4.78 9.09 4.18
N ILE A 91 -4.17 9.03 2.99
CA ILE A 91 -2.93 8.31 2.71
C ILE A 91 -1.88 9.30 2.20
N HIS A 92 -0.69 9.23 2.78
CA HIS A 92 0.49 9.95 2.36
C HIS A 92 1.65 8.96 2.19
N ARG A 93 2.07 8.74 0.99
CA ARG A 93 3.02 7.64 0.70
C ARG A 93 2.46 6.31 1.22
N TYR A 94 2.89 5.86 2.37
CA TYR A 94 2.40 4.64 3.05
C TYR A 94 1.82 4.92 4.43
N ASP A 95 1.99 6.14 4.91
CA ASP A 95 1.43 6.59 6.17
C ASP A 95 -0.05 6.90 6.01
N ALA A 96 -0.82 6.61 7.03
CA ALA A 96 -2.26 6.83 7.04
C ALA A 96 -2.67 7.68 8.23
N LYS A 97 -3.73 8.46 8.08
CA LYS A 97 -4.46 9.14 9.15
C LYS A 97 -5.96 8.94 9.00
N THR A 98 -6.69 9.20 10.06
CA THR A 98 -8.15 9.05 10.12
C THR A 98 -8.83 10.37 10.46
N ASN A 99 -10.12 10.47 10.17
CA ASN A 99 -10.94 11.61 10.59
C ASN A 99 -11.57 11.32 11.96
N GLY A 100 -10.74 11.28 13.01
CA GLY A 100 -11.19 10.97 14.36
C GLY A 100 -11.69 9.54 14.56
N ALA A 101 -11.31 8.63 13.67
CA ALA A 101 -11.58 7.21 13.80
C ALA A 101 -10.48 6.51 14.62
N GLU A 102 -10.72 5.25 14.94
CA GLU A 102 -9.77 4.39 15.62
C GLU A 102 -9.56 3.11 14.80
N VAL A 103 -8.36 2.58 14.79
CA VAL A 103 -7.95 1.45 13.95
C VAL A 103 -7.48 0.28 14.77
N MET A 104 -7.84 -0.93 14.35
CA MET A 104 -7.36 -2.19 14.92
C MET A 104 -6.81 -3.09 13.82
N GLU A 105 -5.58 -3.57 13.97
CA GLU A 105 -5.07 -4.69 13.18
C GLU A 105 -5.77 -5.98 13.64
N THR A 106 -6.27 -6.79 12.70
CA THR A 106 -7.07 -7.98 13.06
C THR A 106 -6.16 -9.18 12.88
N GLY A 107 -5.32 -9.63 12.80
CA GLY A 107 -4.63 -10.88 12.46
C GLY A 107 -5.19 -11.62 11.22
N ALA A 108 -6.37 -11.21 10.71
CA ALA A 108 -6.96 -11.78 9.49
C ALA A 108 -6.21 -11.30 8.24
N THR A 109 -6.06 -12.18 7.24
CA THR A 109 -5.47 -11.84 5.94
C THR A 109 -6.51 -11.74 4.83
N SER A 110 -7.78 -11.95 5.16
CA SER A 110 -8.90 -11.78 4.24
C SER A 110 -10.14 -11.31 4.99
N PHE A 111 -11.03 -10.61 4.32
CA PHE A 111 -12.33 -10.18 4.89
C PHE A 111 -13.22 -11.35 5.29
N TYR A 112 -13.12 -12.50 4.62
CA TYR A 112 -13.87 -13.71 4.95
C TYR A 112 -13.47 -14.32 6.30
N SER A 113 -12.26 -14.07 6.76
CA SER A 113 -11.76 -14.63 8.03
C SER A 113 -12.01 -13.71 9.24
N LEU A 114 -12.51 -12.49 9.03
CA LEU A 114 -12.72 -11.50 10.10
C LEU A 114 -13.62 -12.00 11.23
N ALA A 115 -14.75 -12.57 10.91
CA ALA A 115 -15.70 -13.07 11.91
C ALA A 115 -15.11 -14.10 12.90
N ASN A 116 -14.00 -14.74 12.52
CA ASN A 116 -13.30 -15.73 13.38
C ASN A 116 -12.20 -15.12 14.23
N VAL A 117 -11.81 -13.89 13.97
CA VAL A 117 -10.60 -13.27 14.54
C VAL A 117 -10.93 -12.03 15.35
N VAL A 118 -12.00 -11.33 15.02
CA VAL A 118 -12.36 -10.05 15.64
C VAL A 118 -13.43 -10.24 16.70
N THR A 119 -13.08 -9.94 17.95
CA THR A 119 -14.04 -9.76 19.02
C THR A 119 -14.51 -8.30 19.02
N PRO A 120 -15.82 -8.01 18.87
CA PRO A 120 -16.32 -6.63 18.74
C PRO A 120 -16.08 -5.70 19.94
N ALA A 121 -15.70 -6.24 21.08
CA ALA A 121 -15.46 -5.51 22.33
C ALA A 121 -13.97 -5.54 22.66
N GLY A 122 -13.17 -4.72 21.98
CA GLY A 122 -11.73 -4.72 22.24
C GLY A 122 -11.17 -3.36 22.57
N SER A 123 -10.25 -3.36 23.52
CA SER A 123 -9.38 -2.25 23.90
C SER A 123 -8.23 -2.00 22.91
N ASP A 124 -8.23 -2.67 21.75
CA ASP A 124 -7.10 -2.73 20.83
C ASP A 124 -7.21 -1.71 19.67
N TYR A 125 -8.18 -0.81 19.76
CA TYR A 125 -8.32 0.27 18.81
C TYR A 125 -7.35 1.42 19.13
N ILE A 126 -6.61 1.86 18.14
CA ILE A 126 -5.59 2.91 18.24
C ILE A 126 -6.05 4.15 17.48
N SER A 127 -6.09 5.26 18.19
CA SER A 127 -6.37 6.59 17.63
C SER A 127 -5.13 7.18 16.96
N ASP A 128 -5.34 8.20 16.16
CA ASP A 128 -4.26 8.99 15.56
C ASP A 128 -3.45 9.72 16.65
N ILE A 129 -2.16 9.85 16.39
CA ILE A 129 -1.24 10.64 17.22
C ILE A 129 -0.60 11.76 16.39
N TRP A 130 -0.26 12.85 17.04
CA TRP A 130 0.48 13.95 16.41
C TRP A 130 1.95 13.59 16.22
N THR A 131 2.51 13.95 15.07
CA THR A 131 3.93 13.79 14.76
C THR A 131 4.47 15.01 14.03
N GLU A 132 5.76 15.30 14.24
CA GLU A 132 6.52 16.31 13.50
C GLU A 132 7.70 15.69 12.73
N THR A 133 7.86 14.35 12.81
CA THR A 133 9.04 13.64 12.30
C THR A 133 8.71 12.39 11.50
N THR A 134 7.44 12.16 11.14
CA THR A 134 7.02 10.98 10.37
C THR A 134 6.67 11.34 8.93
N ILE A 135 5.89 12.40 8.73
CA ILE A 135 5.37 12.74 7.40
C ILE A 135 6.42 13.51 6.62
N VAL A 136 7.14 12.78 5.77
CA VAL A 136 8.24 13.34 4.95
C VAL A 136 7.66 14.08 3.75
N THR A 137 7.97 15.36 3.62
CA THR A 137 7.47 16.21 2.53
C THR A 137 8.52 16.51 1.47
N ASP A 138 9.81 16.36 1.78
CA ASP A 138 10.88 16.57 0.83
C ASP A 138 12.06 15.62 1.13
N MET A 139 12.52 14.94 0.10
CA MET A 139 13.69 14.05 0.13
C MET A 139 14.84 14.55 -0.74
N SER A 140 14.75 15.74 -1.32
CA SER A 140 15.78 16.25 -2.28
C SER A 140 17.18 16.33 -1.69
N THR A 141 17.27 16.59 -0.37
CA THR A 141 18.51 16.68 0.40
C THR A 141 18.83 15.44 1.23
N MET A 142 18.16 14.31 0.96
CA MET A 142 18.36 13.06 1.70
C MET A 142 19.83 12.59 1.64
N MET A 143 20.51 12.79 0.53
CA MET A 143 21.92 12.40 0.38
C MET A 143 22.87 13.24 1.26
N ASP A 144 22.43 14.42 1.67
CA ASP A 144 23.15 15.30 2.62
C ASP A 144 22.73 15.02 4.08
N GLY A 145 21.86 14.04 4.29
CA GLY A 145 21.37 13.64 5.61
C GLY A 145 20.18 14.44 6.13
N TYR A 146 19.51 15.23 5.27
CA TYR A 146 18.38 16.06 5.66
C TYR A 146 17.10 15.60 4.98
N LEU A 147 16.00 15.61 5.76
CA LEU A 147 14.64 15.39 5.30
C LEU A 147 13.74 16.51 5.82
N SER A 148 12.79 16.96 5.02
CA SER A 148 11.76 17.87 5.49
C SER A 148 10.52 17.09 5.91
N TYR A 149 9.84 17.56 6.95
CA TYR A 149 8.65 16.93 7.52
C TYR A 149 7.53 17.94 7.66
N ALA A 150 6.29 17.47 7.56
CA ALA A 150 5.11 18.24 7.98
C ALA A 150 4.60 17.75 9.33
N GLY A 151 4.21 18.68 10.20
CA GLY A 151 3.43 18.35 11.39
C GLY A 151 2.04 17.85 10.99
N SER A 152 1.66 16.66 11.42
CA SER A 152 0.37 16.05 11.08
C SER A 152 -0.06 15.02 12.12
N PHE A 153 -1.35 14.71 12.17
CA PHE A 153 -1.80 13.45 12.75
C PHE A 153 -1.47 12.30 11.80
N TYR A 154 -1.16 11.14 12.35
CA TYR A 154 -1.10 9.88 11.64
C TYR A 154 -1.57 8.73 12.53
N ASN A 155 -2.07 7.66 11.92
CA ASN A 155 -2.48 6.47 12.63
C ASN A 155 -1.33 5.46 12.64
N PRO A 156 -0.68 5.19 13.81
CA PRO A 156 0.46 4.29 13.89
C PRO A 156 0.08 2.83 13.65
N GLU A 157 -1.19 2.46 13.83
CA GLU A 157 -1.67 1.11 13.60
C GLU A 157 -1.89 0.84 12.12
N LEU A 158 -2.67 1.71 11.43
CA LEU A 158 -2.95 1.55 10.00
C LEU A 158 -1.67 1.67 9.15
N SER A 159 -0.74 2.54 9.55
CA SER A 159 0.54 2.71 8.84
C SER A 159 1.43 1.46 8.85
N LYS A 160 1.14 0.47 9.72
CA LYS A 160 1.83 -0.84 9.69
C LYS A 160 1.42 -1.72 8.50
N TRP A 161 0.41 -1.36 7.73
CA TRP A 161 0.01 -2.13 6.56
C TRP A 161 1.15 -2.31 5.55
N LEU A 162 2.12 -1.37 5.52
CA LEU A 162 3.37 -1.50 4.76
C LEU A 162 4.57 -1.12 5.65
N ASN A 163 5.35 -2.10 6.06
CA ASN A 163 6.60 -1.85 6.74
C ASN A 163 7.71 -1.50 5.74
N VAL A 164 8.41 -0.40 5.99
CA VAL A 164 9.54 0.06 5.17
C VAL A 164 10.81 0.03 6.02
N ASP A 165 11.60 -1.00 5.85
CA ASP A 165 12.91 -1.12 6.50
C ASP A 165 13.94 -0.28 5.73
N LYS A 166 14.36 0.83 6.36
CA LYS A 166 15.34 1.78 5.83
C LYS A 166 16.77 1.48 6.28
N SER A 167 17.01 0.37 6.97
CA SER A 167 18.35 -0.03 7.44
C SER A 167 19.25 -0.50 6.31
N SER A 168 18.70 -0.86 5.16
CA SER A 168 19.39 -1.25 3.94
C SER A 168 19.13 -0.25 2.79
N MET A 169 20.00 -0.27 1.77
CA MET A 169 19.81 0.49 0.53
C MET A 169 19.89 -0.47 -0.65
N PRO A 170 18.82 -0.61 -1.45
CA PRO A 170 17.52 0.07 -1.34
C PRO A 170 16.70 -0.40 -0.12
N PRO A 171 15.74 0.41 0.36
CA PRO A 171 14.85 0.03 1.45
C PRO A 171 14.00 -1.20 1.11
N ILE A 172 13.76 -2.05 2.11
CA ILE A 172 12.94 -3.27 1.97
C ILE A 172 11.51 -2.93 2.37
N TYR A 173 10.57 -3.28 1.49
CA TYR A 173 9.13 -3.06 1.67
C TYR A 173 8.45 -4.39 1.96
N THR A 174 7.73 -4.48 3.06
CA THR A 174 7.05 -5.71 3.48
C THR A 174 5.59 -5.42 3.82
N PRO A 175 4.65 -5.77 2.93
CA PRO A 175 3.22 -5.67 3.24
C PRO A 175 2.84 -6.58 4.41
N SER A 176 2.02 -6.08 5.33
CA SER A 176 1.49 -6.89 6.44
C SER A 176 0.54 -7.97 5.94
N ASN A 177 -0.12 -7.72 4.80
CA ASN A 177 -1.22 -8.52 4.25
C ASN A 177 -2.42 -8.69 5.22
N LYS A 178 -2.49 -7.86 6.26
CA LYS A 178 -3.55 -7.91 7.26
C LYS A 178 -4.73 -7.05 6.87
N VAL A 179 -5.91 -7.44 7.37
CA VAL A 179 -7.09 -6.60 7.37
C VAL A 179 -7.08 -5.73 8.61
N TYR A 180 -7.31 -4.44 8.43
CA TYR A 180 -7.48 -3.46 9.49
C TYR A 180 -8.96 -3.09 9.57
N VAL A 181 -9.51 -3.05 10.78
CA VAL A 181 -10.86 -2.56 11.04
C VAL A 181 -10.77 -1.14 11.58
N ILE A 182 -11.51 -0.26 10.94
CA ILE A 182 -11.60 1.16 11.27
C ILE A 182 -12.99 1.41 11.87
N ARG A 183 -13.01 1.89 13.10
CA ARG A 183 -14.24 2.37 13.75
C ARG A 183 -14.34 3.87 13.51
N LEU A 184 -15.21 4.26 12.57
CA LEU A 184 -15.42 5.63 12.20
C LEU A 184 -16.06 6.43 13.37
N SER A 185 -15.99 7.75 13.30
CA SER A 185 -16.47 8.65 14.34
C SER A 185 -17.96 8.52 14.65
N ASP A 186 -18.76 8.00 13.72
CA ASP A 186 -20.19 7.69 13.91
C ASP A 186 -20.45 6.27 14.41
N GLY A 187 -19.41 5.49 14.68
CA GLY A 187 -19.47 4.10 15.12
C GLY A 187 -19.62 3.07 14.00
N THR A 188 -19.78 3.49 12.74
CA THR A 188 -19.78 2.58 11.59
C THR A 188 -18.41 1.96 11.42
N LEU A 189 -18.34 0.69 11.01
CA LEU A 189 -17.09 0.01 10.75
C LEU A 189 -16.77 0.01 9.26
N ALA A 190 -15.49 0.25 8.95
CA ALA A 190 -14.91 -0.03 7.65
C ALA A 190 -13.79 -1.05 7.81
N GLY A 191 -13.56 -1.86 6.79
CA GLY A 191 -12.40 -2.75 6.73
C GLY A 191 -11.52 -2.34 5.56
N VAL A 192 -10.20 -2.34 5.76
CA VAL A 192 -9.24 -2.07 4.68
C VAL A 192 -8.09 -3.06 4.71
N ARG A 193 -7.51 -3.35 3.55
CA ARG A 193 -6.30 -4.15 3.38
C ARG A 193 -5.47 -3.57 2.24
N LEU A 194 -4.18 -3.39 2.44
CA LEU A 194 -3.26 -3.07 1.36
C LEU A 194 -3.05 -4.33 0.50
N ALA A 195 -3.53 -4.31 -0.73
CA ALA A 195 -3.36 -5.40 -1.67
C ALA A 195 -2.08 -5.26 -2.51
N ASN A 196 -1.73 -4.03 -2.87
CA ASN A 196 -0.51 -3.72 -3.61
C ASN A 196 -0.06 -2.28 -3.32
N TYR A 197 1.24 -2.02 -3.47
CA TYR A 197 1.86 -0.70 -3.23
C TYR A 197 2.70 -0.21 -4.42
N MET A 198 2.58 -0.86 -5.59
CA MET A 198 3.30 -0.53 -6.81
C MET A 198 2.36 -0.54 -8.02
N ASP A 199 2.75 0.16 -9.08
CA ASP A 199 2.14 0.01 -10.39
C ASP A 199 2.70 -1.19 -11.17
N ALA A 200 2.23 -1.38 -12.40
CA ALA A 200 2.70 -2.43 -13.31
C ALA A 200 4.17 -2.28 -13.74
N LEU A 201 4.78 -1.12 -13.52
CA LEU A 201 6.19 -0.85 -13.82
C LEU A 201 7.08 -1.00 -12.57
N GLY A 202 6.51 -1.35 -11.41
CA GLY A 202 7.21 -1.47 -10.15
C GLY A 202 7.48 -0.13 -9.44
N VAL A 203 6.80 0.95 -9.83
CA VAL A 203 6.93 2.26 -9.19
C VAL A 203 6.14 2.24 -7.88
N LYS A 204 6.86 2.43 -6.76
CA LYS A 204 6.28 2.42 -5.41
C LYS A 204 5.50 3.69 -5.11
N GLY A 205 4.37 3.54 -4.41
CA GLY A 205 3.47 4.63 -4.05
C GLY A 205 2.15 4.59 -4.80
N TYR A 206 2.03 3.77 -5.86
CA TYR A 206 0.74 3.43 -6.43
C TYR A 206 0.09 2.33 -5.60
N MET A 207 -0.96 2.68 -4.87
CA MET A 207 -1.53 1.78 -3.86
C MET A 207 -2.87 1.23 -4.30
N THR A 208 -3.01 -0.10 -4.24
CA THR A 208 -4.29 -0.79 -4.37
C THR A 208 -4.77 -1.19 -2.98
N ILE A 209 -5.90 -0.65 -2.57
CA ILE A 209 -6.50 -0.87 -1.26
C ILE A 209 -7.82 -1.61 -1.46
N GLU A 210 -7.92 -2.80 -0.90
CA GLU A 210 -9.21 -3.47 -0.78
C GLU A 210 -9.98 -2.88 0.41
N TYR A 211 -11.30 -2.74 0.25
CA TYR A 211 -12.15 -2.19 1.30
C TYR A 211 -13.48 -2.92 1.41
N MET A 212 -14.07 -2.89 2.60
CA MET A 212 -15.48 -3.21 2.85
C MET A 212 -16.12 -2.11 3.68
N TYR A 213 -17.20 -1.54 3.15
CA TYR A 213 -17.95 -0.50 3.84
C TYR A 213 -19.43 -0.55 3.46
N PRO A 214 -20.38 -0.48 4.42
CA PRO A 214 -20.15 -0.69 5.86
C PRO A 214 -19.73 -2.15 6.15
N LEU A 215 -18.74 -2.32 7.02
CA LEU A 215 -18.31 -3.64 7.46
C LEU A 215 -19.27 -4.15 8.55
N LYS A 216 -19.72 -5.40 8.43
CA LYS A 216 -20.51 -6.12 9.44
C LYS A 216 -19.67 -7.28 9.96
N LEU A 217 -19.44 -7.31 11.27
CA LEU A 217 -18.72 -8.36 12.00
C LEU A 217 -19.69 -9.29 12.72
#